data_435b8af1a2c66da0314f8ec10d4de1c0
#
_entry.id   435b8af1a2c66da0314f8ec10d4de1c0
#
_cell.length_a   1.000
_cell.length_b   1.000
_cell.length_c   1.000
_cell.angle_alpha   90.00
_cell.angle_beta   90.00
_cell.angle_gamma   90.00
#
_symmetry.space_group_name_H-M   'P 1'
#
loop_
_entity.id
_entity.type
_entity.pdbx_description
1 polymer ?
#
loop_
_entity_poly.entity_id
_entity_poly.type
_entity_poly.pdbx_seq_one_letter_code
_entity_poly.pdbx_strand_id
1 'polypeptide(L)'
;MKHIILIVSLLMGVTLGVQAQPKALFDKTTHEFGTILWKNPVTATFKITNKGDKPLVISNVTTSCGCTVADWTKEPIAPGKTGIVSSTFDAKAIGRFQKSVGIYCNASNKPIYLAIRGEVTADPKNYTFTHPFQIGAIRLDKEEIEFEDANKGDKPTMELLVANTSDKLYTPVLMHLPPYLLSLIH
;
A
#
# COMPACT_ATOMS: atom_id res chain seq x y z
N MET A 1 -47.74 -46.98 -29.26
CA MET A 1 -47.48 -46.75 -27.79
C MET A 1 -46.05 -46.97 -27.39
N LYS A 2 -45.32 -47.96 -27.87
CA LYS A 2 -43.90 -48.21 -27.53
C LYS A 2 -42.94 -47.06 -27.89
N HIS A 3 -43.17 -46.35 -29.00
CA HIS A 3 -42.28 -45.26 -29.45
C HIS A 3 -42.48 -43.96 -28.68
N ILE A 4 -43.69 -43.70 -28.11
CA ILE A 4 -43.97 -42.53 -27.30
C ILE A 4 -43.28 -42.61 -25.94
N ILE A 5 -43.17 -43.82 -25.34
CA ILE A 5 -42.50 -44.06 -24.08
C ILE A 5 -40.97 -43.83 -24.21
N LEU A 6 -40.42 -44.18 -25.37
CA LEU A 6 -38.97 -43.97 -25.63
C LEU A 6 -38.62 -42.50 -25.81
N ILE A 7 -39.49 -41.69 -26.40
CA ILE A 7 -39.29 -40.23 -26.59
C ILE A 7 -39.42 -39.49 -25.25
N VAL A 8 -40.37 -39.88 -24.41
CA VAL A 8 -40.54 -39.29 -23.05
C VAL A 8 -39.37 -39.63 -22.15
N SER A 9 -38.80 -40.84 -22.25
CA SER A 9 -37.62 -41.26 -21.52
C SER A 9 -36.35 -40.49 -21.97
N LEU A 10 -36.23 -40.11 -23.22
CA LEU A 10 -35.09 -39.35 -23.74
C LEU A 10 -35.13 -37.86 -23.38
N LEU A 11 -36.33 -37.28 -23.16
CA LEU A 11 -36.49 -35.88 -22.72
C LEU A 11 -36.21 -35.68 -21.23
N MET A 12 -36.13 -36.76 -20.41
CA MET A 12 -35.96 -36.66 -18.97
C MET A 12 -34.47 -36.72 -18.51
N GLY A 13 -33.55 -36.84 -19.46
CA GLY A 13 -32.13 -37.14 -19.20
C GLY A 13 -31.15 -35.97 -19.26
N VAL A 14 -31.55 -34.73 -19.56
CA VAL A 14 -30.62 -33.60 -19.67
C VAL A 14 -30.98 -32.50 -18.67
N THR A 15 -30.93 -32.81 -17.39
CA THR A 15 -30.72 -31.77 -16.40
C THR A 15 -29.22 -31.44 -16.44
N LEU A 16 -28.83 -30.51 -17.30
CA LEU A 16 -27.52 -29.83 -17.16
C LEU A 16 -27.53 -29.20 -15.78
N GLY A 17 -26.86 -29.86 -14.85
CA GLY A 17 -26.62 -29.34 -13.50
C GLY A 17 -25.80 -28.06 -13.63
N VAL A 18 -26.48 -26.93 -13.77
CA VAL A 18 -25.85 -25.62 -13.56
C VAL A 18 -25.40 -25.61 -12.11
N GLN A 19 -24.12 -25.90 -11.89
CA GLN A 19 -23.54 -25.78 -10.56
C GLN A 19 -23.55 -24.30 -10.19
N ALA A 20 -24.54 -23.94 -9.39
CA ALA A 20 -24.62 -22.63 -8.80
C ALA A 20 -23.38 -22.38 -7.93
N GLN A 21 -22.59 -21.37 -8.24
CA GLN A 21 -21.35 -21.02 -7.54
C GLN A 21 -21.28 -19.52 -7.29
N PRO A 22 -20.67 -19.09 -6.18
CA PRO A 22 -20.37 -17.68 -6.01
C PRO A 22 -19.33 -17.25 -7.05
N LYS A 23 -19.42 -16.01 -7.53
CA LYS A 23 -18.49 -15.44 -8.49
C LYS A 23 -18.11 -14.03 -8.06
N ALA A 24 -16.85 -13.85 -7.69
CA ALA A 24 -16.31 -12.56 -7.28
C ALA A 24 -15.89 -11.72 -8.49
N LEU A 25 -16.41 -10.49 -8.58
CA LEU A 25 -15.98 -9.49 -9.54
C LEU A 25 -15.58 -8.22 -8.80
N PHE A 26 -14.34 -7.79 -8.98
CA PHE A 26 -13.83 -6.53 -8.42
C PHE A 26 -14.02 -5.39 -9.44
N ASP A 27 -14.29 -4.18 -8.94
CA ASP A 27 -14.36 -2.95 -9.73
C ASP A 27 -13.00 -2.57 -10.31
N LYS A 28 -11.93 -2.88 -9.56
CA LYS A 28 -10.54 -2.69 -9.95
C LYS A 28 -9.65 -3.71 -9.23
N THR A 29 -8.52 -4.04 -9.82
CA THR A 29 -7.51 -4.92 -9.21
C THR A 29 -6.30 -4.16 -8.70
N THR A 30 -6.16 -2.89 -9.08
CA THR A 30 -5.08 -2.00 -8.65
C THR A 30 -5.65 -0.64 -8.25
N HIS A 31 -5.13 -0.08 -7.17
CA HIS A 31 -5.40 1.29 -6.75
C HIS A 31 -4.11 2.09 -6.74
N GLU A 32 -4.12 3.18 -7.51
CA GLU A 32 -3.03 4.15 -7.59
C GLU A 32 -3.32 5.32 -6.65
N PHE A 33 -2.46 5.53 -5.68
CA PHE A 33 -2.55 6.71 -4.80
C PHE A 33 -1.86 7.94 -5.39
N GLY A 34 -0.99 7.76 -6.42
CA GLY A 34 -0.11 8.82 -6.84
C GLY A 34 0.92 9.16 -5.76
N THR A 35 1.21 10.46 -5.61
CA THR A 35 2.09 10.97 -4.56
C THR A 35 1.31 11.23 -3.28
N ILE A 36 1.76 10.66 -2.18
CA ILE A 36 1.20 10.83 -0.84
C ILE A 36 2.28 11.35 0.12
N LEU A 37 1.85 11.99 1.20
CA LEU A 37 2.78 12.55 2.17
C LEU A 37 3.24 11.50 3.20
N TRP A 38 4.49 11.62 3.62
CA TRP A 38 5.09 10.80 4.66
C TRP A 38 4.30 10.87 5.98
N LYS A 39 4.11 9.71 6.63
CA LYS A 39 3.29 9.54 7.84
C LYS A 39 1.84 10.00 7.69
N ASN A 40 1.33 10.16 6.48
CA ASN A 40 -0.08 10.40 6.22
C ASN A 40 -0.72 9.11 5.69
N PRO A 41 -1.38 8.30 6.53
CA PRO A 41 -1.99 7.05 6.12
C PRO A 41 -3.07 7.28 5.05
N VAL A 42 -3.12 6.38 4.07
CA VAL A 42 -4.11 6.42 2.99
C VAL A 42 -4.84 5.09 2.88
N THR A 43 -6.13 5.13 2.54
CA THR A 43 -6.97 3.95 2.44
C THR A 43 -7.48 3.75 1.02
N ALA A 44 -7.19 2.58 0.45
CA ALA A 44 -7.80 2.11 -0.79
C ALA A 44 -9.06 1.28 -0.47
N THR A 45 -10.11 1.52 -1.21
CA THR A 45 -11.34 0.73 -1.15
C THR A 45 -11.58 0.05 -2.49
N PHE A 46 -11.87 -1.25 -2.45
CA PHE A 46 -12.22 -2.08 -3.58
C PHE A 46 -13.64 -2.60 -3.37
N LYS A 47 -14.46 -2.49 -4.41
CA LYS A 47 -15.81 -3.07 -4.41
C LYS A 47 -15.77 -4.47 -4.99
N ILE A 48 -16.34 -5.43 -4.28
CA ILE A 48 -16.49 -6.80 -4.72
C ILE A 48 -17.99 -7.10 -4.96
N THR A 49 -18.37 -7.42 -6.16
CA THR A 49 -19.75 -7.78 -6.52
C THR A 49 -19.84 -9.28 -6.70
N ASN A 50 -20.83 -9.89 -6.08
CA ASN A 50 -21.15 -11.29 -6.31
C ASN A 50 -21.96 -11.44 -7.62
N LYS A 51 -21.33 -11.94 -8.66
CA LYS A 51 -21.95 -12.24 -9.97
C LYS A 51 -22.38 -13.71 -10.13
N GLY A 52 -22.29 -14.48 -9.04
CA GLY A 52 -22.73 -15.87 -8.99
C GLY A 52 -24.15 -16.00 -8.42
N ASP A 53 -24.58 -17.26 -8.26
CA ASP A 53 -25.93 -17.63 -7.81
C ASP A 53 -25.99 -18.04 -6.34
N LYS A 54 -24.82 -18.19 -5.67
CA LYS A 54 -24.71 -18.50 -4.24
C LYS A 54 -24.06 -17.34 -3.49
N PRO A 55 -24.30 -17.21 -2.17
CA PRO A 55 -23.65 -16.20 -1.36
C PRO A 55 -22.11 -16.27 -1.44
N LEU A 56 -21.48 -15.14 -1.64
CA LEU A 56 -20.04 -14.98 -1.65
C LEU A 56 -19.56 -14.62 -0.23
N VAL A 57 -18.66 -15.43 0.30
CA VAL A 57 -18.11 -15.26 1.65
C VAL A 57 -16.62 -14.98 1.54
N ILE A 58 -16.18 -13.85 2.09
CA ILE A 58 -14.75 -13.53 2.28
C ILE A 58 -14.33 -14.11 3.62
N SER A 59 -13.46 -15.13 3.59
CA SER A 59 -13.01 -15.82 4.80
C SER A 59 -11.82 -15.16 5.46
N ASN A 60 -10.94 -14.55 4.66
CA ASN A 60 -9.75 -13.87 5.17
C ASN A 60 -9.22 -12.85 4.16
N VAL A 61 -8.50 -11.85 4.67
CA VAL A 61 -7.74 -10.89 3.87
C VAL A 61 -6.35 -10.76 4.46
N THR A 62 -5.32 -10.90 3.63
CA THR A 62 -3.91 -10.79 4.02
C THR A 62 -3.24 -9.65 3.28
N THR A 63 -2.20 -9.09 3.88
CA THR A 63 -1.38 -8.04 3.28
C THR A 63 0.07 -8.46 3.18
N SER A 64 0.80 -7.96 2.19
CA SER A 64 2.20 -8.34 1.95
C SER A 64 3.19 -7.80 2.98
N CYS A 65 2.76 -6.91 3.89
CA CYS A 65 3.61 -6.35 4.96
C CYS A 65 2.76 -5.88 6.15
N GLY A 66 3.40 -5.79 7.32
CA GLY A 66 2.77 -5.25 8.53
C GLY A 66 2.45 -3.74 8.49
N CYS A 67 2.90 -3.03 7.46
CA CYS A 67 2.61 -1.62 7.23
C CYS A 67 1.25 -1.36 6.57
N THR A 68 0.48 -2.41 6.34
CA THR A 68 -0.84 -2.35 5.70
C THR A 68 -1.84 -3.12 6.54
N VAL A 69 -2.95 -2.47 6.87
CA VAL A 69 -4.08 -3.09 7.59
C VAL A 69 -5.24 -3.24 6.62
N ALA A 70 -5.91 -4.39 6.66
CA ALA A 70 -7.07 -4.65 5.82
C ALA A 70 -8.32 -4.87 6.65
N ASP A 71 -9.46 -4.42 6.11
CA ASP A 71 -10.79 -4.70 6.61
C ASP A 71 -11.73 -5.06 5.44
N TRP A 72 -12.81 -5.79 5.71
CA TRP A 72 -13.72 -6.26 4.66
C TRP A 72 -15.11 -6.58 5.19
N THR A 73 -16.08 -6.67 4.28
CA THR A 73 -17.45 -7.13 4.58
C THR A 73 -17.40 -8.55 5.12
N LYS A 74 -17.82 -8.75 6.37
CA LYS A 74 -17.81 -10.04 7.08
C LYS A 74 -19.04 -10.89 6.77
N GLU A 75 -20.16 -10.25 6.46
CA GLU A 75 -21.41 -10.91 6.14
C GLU A 75 -21.37 -11.53 4.72
N PRO A 76 -22.08 -12.63 4.49
CA PRO A 76 -22.21 -13.21 3.17
C PRO A 76 -22.84 -12.22 2.17
N ILE A 77 -22.17 -12.00 1.05
CA ILE A 77 -22.63 -11.11 -0.03
C ILE A 77 -23.60 -11.91 -0.91
N ALA A 78 -24.87 -11.57 -0.87
CA ALA A 78 -25.91 -12.24 -1.66
C ALA A 78 -25.68 -12.06 -3.18
N PRO A 79 -26.22 -12.93 -4.04
CA PRO A 79 -26.19 -12.77 -5.49
C PRO A 79 -26.60 -11.37 -5.95
N GLY A 80 -25.81 -10.78 -6.83
CA GLY A 80 -25.98 -9.42 -7.35
C GLY A 80 -25.64 -8.29 -6.39
N LYS A 81 -25.33 -8.57 -5.11
CA LYS A 81 -24.97 -7.56 -4.12
C LYS A 81 -23.46 -7.29 -4.11
N THR A 82 -23.10 -6.17 -3.48
CA THR A 82 -21.72 -5.68 -3.41
C THR A 82 -21.28 -5.59 -1.96
N GLY A 83 -20.06 -6.07 -1.69
CA GLY A 83 -19.30 -5.84 -0.46
C GLY A 83 -18.10 -4.95 -0.73
N ILE A 84 -17.33 -4.68 0.31
CA ILE A 84 -16.11 -3.88 0.25
C ILE A 84 -14.93 -4.64 0.85
N VAL A 85 -13.74 -4.35 0.32
CA VAL A 85 -12.45 -4.66 0.94
C VAL A 85 -11.67 -3.35 0.98
N SER A 86 -11.24 -2.93 2.16
CA SER A 86 -10.43 -1.73 2.35
C SER A 86 -9.02 -2.10 2.81
N SER A 87 -8.04 -1.31 2.42
CA SER A 87 -6.65 -1.51 2.80
C SER A 87 -6.00 -0.16 3.09
N THR A 88 -5.53 0.01 4.34
CA THR A 88 -4.89 1.24 4.80
C THR A 88 -3.39 1.04 4.86
N PHE A 89 -2.66 1.89 4.15
CA PHE A 89 -1.20 1.94 4.11
C PHE A 89 -0.71 3.07 5.01
N ASP A 90 0.28 2.81 5.87
CA ASP A 90 0.73 3.72 6.94
C ASP A 90 1.69 4.83 6.49
N ALA A 91 2.21 4.76 5.27
CA ALA A 91 3.11 5.74 4.64
C ALA A 91 4.37 6.10 5.48
N LYS A 92 4.89 5.17 6.29
CA LYS A 92 6.05 5.43 7.17
C LYS A 92 7.41 5.42 6.47
N ALA A 93 7.51 4.89 5.26
CA ALA A 93 8.74 4.84 4.49
C ALA A 93 8.63 5.72 3.25
N ILE A 94 9.60 6.63 3.06
CA ILE A 94 9.70 7.47 1.86
C ILE A 94 10.12 6.61 0.66
N GLY A 95 9.60 6.93 -0.53
CA GLY A 95 9.88 6.26 -1.78
C GLY A 95 8.67 5.55 -2.39
N ARG A 96 8.89 4.89 -3.50
CA ARG A 96 7.85 4.15 -4.21
C ARG A 96 7.45 2.89 -3.47
N PHE A 97 6.17 2.61 -3.47
CA PHE A 97 5.63 1.40 -2.86
C PHE A 97 4.67 0.68 -3.80
N GLN A 98 4.68 -0.65 -3.69
CA GLN A 98 3.67 -1.53 -4.25
C GLN A 98 3.41 -2.63 -3.22
N LYS A 99 2.17 -2.75 -2.79
CA LYS A 99 1.73 -3.73 -1.78
C LYS A 99 0.61 -4.58 -2.35
N SER A 100 0.57 -5.85 -1.95
CA SER A 100 -0.47 -6.80 -2.37
C SER A 100 -1.42 -7.07 -1.23
N VAL A 101 -2.70 -7.18 -1.57
CA VAL A 101 -3.79 -7.59 -0.69
C VAL A 101 -4.36 -8.89 -1.22
N GLY A 102 -4.18 -9.97 -0.48
CA GLY A 102 -4.66 -11.31 -0.84
C GLY A 102 -6.03 -11.58 -0.22
N ILE A 103 -7.02 -11.89 -1.03
CA ILE A 103 -8.41 -12.12 -0.62
C ILE A 103 -8.74 -13.59 -0.77
N TYR A 104 -9.12 -14.22 0.34
CA TYR A 104 -9.58 -15.60 0.40
C TYR A 104 -11.11 -15.60 0.45
N CYS A 105 -11.75 -16.28 -0.47
CA CYS A 105 -13.22 -16.37 -0.55
C CYS A 105 -13.65 -17.70 -1.15
N ASN A 106 -14.91 -18.06 -0.99
CA ASN A 106 -15.48 -19.30 -1.50
C ASN A 106 -15.73 -19.30 -3.02
N ALA A 107 -15.40 -18.21 -3.73
CA ALA A 107 -15.47 -18.15 -5.21
C ALA A 107 -14.19 -18.69 -5.89
N SER A 108 -13.12 -18.96 -5.13
CA SER A 108 -11.85 -19.43 -5.67
C SER A 108 -11.09 -20.25 -4.65
N ASN A 109 -10.44 -21.32 -5.11
CA ASN A 109 -9.52 -22.13 -4.28
C ASN A 109 -8.15 -21.46 -4.08
N LYS A 110 -7.88 -20.36 -4.79
CA LYS A 110 -6.66 -19.57 -4.68
C LYS A 110 -7.00 -18.15 -4.24
N PRO A 111 -6.13 -17.48 -3.48
CA PRO A 111 -6.35 -16.09 -3.13
C PRO A 111 -6.38 -15.20 -4.38
N ILE A 112 -7.28 -14.22 -4.38
CA ILE A 112 -7.34 -13.19 -5.40
C ILE A 112 -6.49 -12.03 -4.91
N TYR A 113 -5.52 -11.59 -5.72
CA TYR A 113 -4.62 -10.51 -5.33
C TYR A 113 -5.06 -9.18 -5.93
N LEU A 114 -5.16 -8.19 -5.05
CA LEU A 114 -5.30 -6.78 -5.41
C LEU A 114 -3.99 -6.06 -5.10
N ALA A 115 -3.73 -4.95 -5.78
CA ALA A 115 -2.52 -4.16 -5.58
C ALA A 115 -2.87 -2.72 -5.19
N ILE A 116 -2.07 -2.15 -4.29
CA ILE A 116 -2.02 -0.72 -4.01
C ILE A 116 -0.62 -0.22 -4.31
N ARG A 117 -0.49 0.94 -4.92
CA ARG A 117 0.81 1.51 -5.24
C ARG A 117 0.77 3.04 -5.27
N GLY A 118 1.96 3.64 -5.16
CA GLY A 118 2.15 5.07 -5.15
C GLY A 118 3.57 5.44 -4.77
N GLU A 119 3.76 6.69 -4.40
CA GLU A 119 5.04 7.23 -3.96
C GLU A 119 4.83 8.06 -2.70
N VAL A 120 5.58 7.74 -1.64
CA VAL A 120 5.60 8.53 -0.40
C VAL A 120 6.68 9.58 -0.53
N THR A 121 6.31 10.85 -0.36
CA THR A 121 7.25 11.98 -0.37
C THR A 121 7.19 12.72 0.95
N ALA A 122 8.29 13.36 1.33
CA ALA A 122 8.26 14.35 2.38
C ALA A 122 7.44 15.56 1.92
N ASP A 123 6.70 16.17 2.84
CA ASP A 123 6.08 17.46 2.55
C ASP A 123 7.18 18.52 2.39
N PRO A 124 7.35 19.12 1.22
CA PRO A 124 8.39 20.12 1.01
C PRO A 124 8.20 21.38 1.87
N LYS A 125 7.03 21.55 2.50
CA LYS A 125 6.73 22.65 3.41
C LYS A 125 6.72 22.25 4.88
N ASN A 126 6.73 20.96 5.20
CA ASN A 126 6.67 20.48 6.58
C ASN A 126 7.85 19.58 6.93
N TYR A 127 9.00 20.20 7.12
CA TYR A 127 10.24 19.55 7.52
C TYR A 127 10.27 19.10 9.00
N THR A 128 9.20 19.33 9.77
CA THR A 128 9.15 19.08 11.22
C THR A 128 9.52 17.64 11.59
N PHE A 129 9.17 16.67 10.75
CA PHE A 129 9.40 15.25 11.01
C PHE A 129 10.73 14.73 10.48
N THR A 130 11.23 15.29 9.38
CA THR A 130 12.50 14.88 8.77
C THR A 130 13.66 15.68 9.31
N HIS A 131 13.39 16.93 9.74
CA HIS A 131 14.36 17.90 10.25
C HIS A 131 13.80 18.51 11.55
N PRO A 132 13.86 17.78 12.67
CA PRO A 132 13.24 18.20 13.94
C PRO A 132 13.89 19.45 14.55
N PHE A 133 15.18 19.66 14.30
CA PHE A 133 15.91 20.79 14.86
C PHE A 133 15.72 22.04 14.01
N GLN A 134 15.40 23.15 14.65
CA GLN A 134 15.09 24.41 13.96
C GLN A 134 15.97 25.55 14.48
N ILE A 135 16.61 26.24 13.53
CA ILE A 135 17.41 27.44 13.78
C ILE A 135 16.87 28.53 12.83
N GLY A 136 16.00 29.40 13.33
CA GLY A 136 15.34 30.40 12.49
C GLY A 136 14.50 29.75 11.36
N ALA A 137 14.82 30.06 10.12
CA ALA A 137 14.17 29.49 8.93
C ALA A 137 14.85 28.19 8.45
N ILE A 138 15.88 27.72 9.11
CA ILE A 138 16.60 26.50 8.74
C ILE A 138 16.18 25.39 9.67
N ARG A 139 16.02 24.19 9.08
CA ARG A 139 15.77 22.95 9.82
C ARG A 139 16.84 21.93 9.50
N LEU A 140 17.24 21.17 10.51
CA LEU A 140 18.28 20.14 10.47
C LEU A 140 17.68 18.78 10.83
N ASP A 141 18.18 17.72 10.23
CA ASP A 141 17.80 16.34 10.55
C ASP A 141 18.41 15.85 11.87
N LYS A 142 19.52 16.43 12.27
CA LYS A 142 20.25 16.14 13.52
C LYS A 142 20.88 17.39 14.10
N GLU A 143 21.07 17.45 15.41
CA GLU A 143 21.69 18.55 16.12
C GLU A 143 23.20 18.36 16.28
N GLU A 144 23.62 17.12 16.40
CA GLU A 144 25.00 16.70 16.56
C GLU A 144 25.44 15.74 15.50
N ILE A 145 26.70 15.77 15.14
CA ILE A 145 27.32 14.81 14.21
C ILE A 145 28.40 14.08 15.03
N GLU A 146 28.11 12.82 15.32
CA GLU A 146 29.08 11.92 15.95
C GLU A 146 29.68 11.01 14.88
N PHE A 147 30.99 10.91 14.86
CA PHE A 147 31.71 9.91 14.10
C PHE A 147 31.98 8.72 15.00
N GLU A 148 31.55 7.54 14.58
CA GLU A 148 31.98 6.32 15.23
C GLU A 148 33.49 6.18 15.16
N ASP A 149 34.11 5.36 16.04
CA ASP A 149 35.55 5.18 16.17
C ASP A 149 36.22 5.01 14.79
N ALA A 150 36.92 6.06 14.36
CA ALA A 150 37.69 6.07 13.13
C ALA A 150 39.14 5.65 13.41
N ASN A 151 39.62 4.60 12.76
CA ASN A 151 41.00 4.20 12.82
C ASN A 151 41.86 5.13 11.98
N LYS A 152 43.16 5.13 12.28
CA LYS A 152 44.14 5.95 11.53
C LYS A 152 44.11 5.56 10.03
N GLY A 153 43.70 6.49 9.21
CA GLY A 153 43.60 6.33 7.75
C GLY A 153 42.15 6.22 7.24
N ASP A 154 41.18 6.03 8.10
CA ASP A 154 39.77 6.06 7.76
C ASP A 154 39.32 7.48 7.38
N LYS A 155 38.36 7.56 6.48
CA LYS A 155 37.70 8.82 6.07
C LYS A 155 36.19 8.66 6.24
N PRO A 156 35.68 8.60 7.48
CA PRO A 156 34.25 8.50 7.69
C PRO A 156 33.55 9.73 7.13
N THR A 157 32.42 9.51 6.47
CA THR A 157 31.55 10.57 5.95
C THR A 157 30.22 10.53 6.65
N MET A 158 29.69 11.70 6.99
CA MET A 158 28.37 11.89 7.58
C MET A 158 27.61 12.94 6.77
N GLU A 159 26.33 12.68 6.56
CA GLU A 159 25.44 13.66 5.95
C GLU A 159 24.66 14.40 7.02
N LEU A 160 24.59 15.72 6.88
CA LEU A 160 23.67 16.60 7.59
C LEU A 160 22.68 17.14 6.56
N LEU A 161 21.41 16.79 6.71
CA LEU A 161 20.37 17.30 5.83
C LEU A 161 19.87 18.65 6.36
N VAL A 162 19.85 19.62 5.47
CA VAL A 162 19.46 20.99 5.79
C VAL A 162 18.27 21.39 4.93
N ALA A 163 17.20 21.83 5.55
CA ALA A 163 16.01 22.35 4.87
C ALA A 163 15.85 23.85 5.13
N ASN A 164 15.74 24.63 4.09
CA ASN A 164 15.38 26.04 4.15
C ASN A 164 13.85 26.18 4.03
N THR A 165 13.20 26.65 5.09
CA THR A 165 11.74 26.85 5.15
C THR A 165 11.31 28.27 4.75
N SER A 166 12.26 29.13 4.35
CA SER A 166 11.97 30.49 3.86
C SER A 166 11.93 30.56 2.34
N ASP A 167 11.34 31.64 1.82
CA ASP A 167 11.33 31.96 0.38
C ASP A 167 12.65 32.62 -0.09
N LYS A 168 13.62 32.81 0.81
CA LYS A 168 14.91 33.45 0.51
C LYS A 168 15.97 32.37 0.23
N LEU A 169 16.80 32.63 -0.75
CA LEU A 169 17.96 31.80 -1.02
C LEU A 169 18.91 31.81 0.20
N TYR A 170 19.31 30.64 0.63
CA TYR A 170 20.26 30.46 1.73
C TYR A 170 21.41 29.58 1.26
N THR A 171 22.62 30.04 1.46
CA THR A 171 23.84 29.28 1.21
C THR A 171 24.45 28.91 2.56
N PRO A 172 24.41 27.63 2.96
CA PRO A 172 24.99 27.19 4.22
C PRO A 172 26.52 27.35 4.19
N VAL A 173 27.07 27.85 5.29
CA VAL A 173 28.51 27.94 5.51
C VAL A 173 28.83 27.25 6.82
N LEU A 174 29.67 26.25 6.78
CA LEU A 174 30.18 25.61 7.98
C LEU A 174 31.36 26.40 8.52
N MET A 175 31.23 26.89 9.74
CA MET A 175 32.29 27.69 10.43
C MET A 175 32.96 26.84 11.50
N HIS A 176 34.22 27.15 11.78
CA HIS A 176 35.01 26.49 12.83
C HIS A 176 35.19 24.98 12.67
N LEU A 177 35.26 24.52 11.41
CA LEU A 177 35.61 23.12 11.16
C LEU A 177 37.06 22.88 11.62
N PRO A 178 37.31 21.82 12.38
CA PRO A 178 38.66 21.37 12.65
C PRO A 178 39.43 21.11 11.35
N PRO A 179 40.74 21.35 11.26
CA PRO A 179 41.51 21.27 10.03
C PRO A 179 41.56 19.87 9.41
N TYR A 180 41.13 18.84 10.13
CA TYR A 180 41.03 17.46 9.66
C TYR A 180 39.65 17.09 9.12
N LEU A 181 38.66 18.00 9.18
CA LEU A 181 37.36 17.80 8.61
C LEU A 181 37.23 18.61 7.30
N LEU A 182 36.68 17.97 6.26
CA LEU A 182 36.32 18.61 5.01
C LEU A 182 34.81 18.58 4.86
N SER A 183 34.23 19.67 4.40
CA SER A 183 32.81 19.72 4.04
C SER A 183 32.64 19.72 2.53
N LEU A 184 31.65 18.97 2.06
CA LEU A 184 31.12 19.04 0.69
C LEU A 184 29.67 19.50 0.80
N ILE A 185 29.34 20.60 0.14
CA ILE A 185 27.96 21.12 0.05
C ILE A 185 27.50 20.82 -1.36
N HIS A 186 26.39 20.08 -1.47
CA HIS A 186 25.75 19.70 -2.75
C HIS A 186 24.40 20.39 -2.93
#